data_cf4d5fbb4796df114eb5f8272101489c
#
_entry.id   cf4d5fbb4796df114eb5f8272101489c
#
_cell.length_a   1.000
_cell.length_b   1.000
_cell.length_c   1.000
_cell.angle_alpha   90.00
_cell.angle_beta   90.00
_cell.angle_gamma   90.00
#
_symmetry.space_group_name_H-M   'P 1'
#
loop_
_entity.id
_entity.type
_entity.pdbx_description
1 polymer ?
#
loop_
_entity_poly.entity_id
_entity_poly.type
_entity_poly.pdbx_seq_one_letter_code
_entity_poly.pdbx_strand_id
1 'polypeptide(L)' 'ESHDWQAELYSDVAHFNRVLHNLCTDVWS' A
#
# COMPACT_ATOMS: atom_id res chain seq x y z
N GLU A 1 13.36 20.46 9.55
CA GLU A 1 13.54 19.06 9.26
C GLU A 1 12.36 18.53 8.43
N SER A 2 12.68 17.83 7.36
CA SER A 2 11.67 17.36 6.39
C SER A 2 11.53 15.86 6.44
N HIS A 3 10.28 15.40 6.36
CA HIS A 3 9.97 13.97 6.34
C HIS A 3 9.24 13.58 5.05
N ASP A 4 9.56 14.24 3.97
CA ASP A 4 8.93 14.00 2.68
C ASP A 4 9.10 12.54 2.23
N TRP A 5 10.27 11.97 2.52
CA TRP A 5 10.56 10.58 2.19
C TRP A 5 9.61 9.61 2.92
N GLN A 6 9.24 9.96 4.15
CA GLN A 6 8.35 9.13 4.95
C GLN A 6 6.95 9.10 4.34
N ALA A 7 6.47 10.24 3.85
CA ALA A 7 5.16 10.30 3.19
C ALA A 7 5.13 9.46 1.93
N GLU A 8 6.20 9.51 1.13
CA GLU A 8 6.31 8.71 -0.08
C GLU A 8 6.35 7.21 0.25
N LEU A 9 7.12 6.86 1.26
CA LEU A 9 7.23 5.47 1.70
C LEU A 9 5.88 4.95 2.18
N TYR A 10 5.18 5.75 2.96
CA TYR A 10 3.87 5.37 3.47
C TYR A 10 2.88 5.13 2.32
N SER A 11 2.90 5.98 1.32
CA SER A 11 2.03 5.84 0.15
C SER A 11 2.30 4.53 -0.59
N ASP A 12 3.58 4.18 -0.74
CA ASP A 12 3.96 2.94 -1.43
C ASP A 12 3.43 1.72 -0.67
N VAL A 13 3.59 1.72 0.64
CA VAL A 13 3.12 0.61 1.48
C VAL A 13 1.60 0.51 1.42
N ALA A 14 0.91 1.64 1.50
CA ALA A 14 -0.55 1.67 1.45
C ALA A 14 -1.06 1.15 0.11
N HIS A 15 -0.40 1.52 -0.97
CA HIS A 15 -0.77 1.03 -2.30
C HIS A 15 -0.56 -0.48 -2.42
N PHE A 16 0.59 -0.96 -1.96
CA PHE A 16 0.88 -2.40 -1.97
C PHE A 16 -0.17 -3.16 -1.17
N ASN A 17 -0.51 -2.67 -0.01
CA ASN A 17 -1.48 -3.29 0.87
C ASN A 17 -2.85 -3.39 0.20
N ARG A 18 -3.26 -2.33 -0.49
CA ARG A 18 -4.52 -2.31 -1.21
C ARG A 18 -4.55 -3.34 -2.33
N VAL A 19 -3.47 -3.44 -3.09
CA VAL A 19 -3.36 -4.41 -4.18
C VAL A 19 -3.42 -5.83 -3.61
N LEU A 20 -2.74 -6.06 -2.50
CA LEU A 20 -2.72 -7.37 -1.86
C LEU A 20 -4.12 -7.79 -1.39
N HIS A 21 -4.84 -6.88 -0.76
CA HIS A 21 -6.21 -7.15 -0.32
C HIS A 21 -7.12 -7.47 -1.50
N ASN A 22 -6.97 -6.74 -2.58
CA ASN A 22 -7.76 -6.96 -3.78
C ASN A 22 -7.50 -8.35 -4.35
N LEU A 23 -6.23 -8.73 -4.40
CA LEU A 23 -5.84 -10.05 -4.89
C LEU A 23 -6.45 -11.16 -4.02
N CYS A 24 -6.37 -11.00 -2.71
CA CYS A 24 -6.94 -11.98 -1.78
C CYS A 24 -8.44 -12.12 -1.97
N THR A 25 -9.13 -11.02 -2.18
CA THR A 25 -10.57 -11.03 -2.44
C THR A 25 -10.88 -11.78 -3.73
N ASP A 26 -10.09 -11.57 -4.77
CA ASP A 26 -10.29 -12.24 -6.05
C ASP A 26 -10.08 -13.75 -5.93
N VAL A 27 -9.07 -14.15 -5.19
CA VAL A 27 -8.78 -15.57 -4.99
C VAL A 27 -9.88 -16.22 -4.15
N TRP A 28 -10.37 -15.49 -3.17
CA TRP A 28 -11.41 -16.00 -2.28
C TRP A 28 -12.75 -16.20 -2.98
N SER A 29 -13.07 -15.28 -3.91
CA SER A 29 -14.39 -15.28 -4.56
C SER A 29 -14.64 -16.48 -5.51
#